data_9d3e9dd2a87edcc1551ddd67a6203ece
#
_entry.id   9d3e9dd2a87edcc1551ddd67a6203ece
#
_cell.length_a   1.000
_cell.length_b   1.000
_cell.length_c   1.000
_cell.angle_alpha   90.00
_cell.angle_beta   90.00
_cell.angle_gamma   90.00
#
_symmetry.space_group_name_H-M   'P 1'
#
loop_
_entity.id
_entity.type
_entity.pdbx_description
1 polymer ?
#
loop_
_entity_poly.entity_id
_entity_poly.type
_entity_poly.pdbx_seq_one_letter_code
_entity_poly.pdbx_strand_id
1 'polypeptide(L)'
;RDQLLHAAVPGLTIGMMLHGAEKILDELRAATSRGAHPDRIKELVDRLYRAMRPVTNLLKNPNPGKTSAGILIKEAIFSAEIRLKRHHITLINGMDKDCPDFKVQGSKQMLVASLTNLIDNSIHWLETKDPKQKYLYIGTTEDIEGGAAIIVGDNGPGFGKDDPEDLIAPFFTRRAGGMGLGLYIVNEVMRVSQGRIVFPNKGDVDLPDQIKGAVVALQFLET
;
A
#
# COMPACT_ATOMS: atom_id res chain seq x y z
N ARG A 1 -22.41 -17.28 13.20
CA ARG A 1 -21.91 -17.41 11.81
C ARG A 1 -20.84 -16.36 11.48
N ASP A 2 -20.99 -15.12 11.94
CA ASP A 2 -20.03 -14.02 11.65
C ASP A 2 -18.67 -14.21 12.33
N GLN A 3 -18.61 -14.78 13.53
CA GLN A 3 -17.34 -15.03 14.22
C GLN A 3 -16.46 -16.09 13.54
N LEU A 4 -17.02 -17.06 12.83
CA LEU A 4 -16.28 -18.07 12.08
C LEU A 4 -15.71 -17.49 10.76
N LEU A 5 -16.43 -16.57 10.13
CA LEU A 5 -15.93 -15.82 8.96
C LEU A 5 -14.77 -14.89 9.33
N HIS A 6 -14.84 -14.21 10.49
CA HIS A 6 -13.73 -13.36 10.97
C HIS A 6 -12.46 -14.13 11.31
N ALA A 7 -12.56 -15.42 11.69
CA ALA A 7 -11.39 -16.27 11.97
C ALA A 7 -10.82 -16.95 10.71
N ALA A 8 -11.64 -17.23 9.70
CA ALA A 8 -11.22 -17.96 8.50
C ALA A 8 -10.41 -17.07 7.51
N VAL A 9 -10.70 -15.78 7.46
CA VAL A 9 -10.07 -14.87 6.48
C VAL A 9 -8.62 -14.53 6.80
N PRO A 10 -8.23 -14.25 8.07
CA PRO A 10 -6.82 -14.10 8.41
C PRO A 10 -6.00 -15.34 8.07
N GLY A 11 -6.58 -16.53 8.24
CA GLY A 11 -5.91 -17.80 7.93
C GLY A 11 -5.63 -17.99 6.44
N LEU A 12 -6.58 -17.64 5.57
CA LEU A 12 -6.40 -17.72 4.12
C LEU A 12 -5.37 -16.69 3.63
N THR A 13 -5.41 -15.48 4.16
CA THR A 13 -4.46 -14.42 3.85
C THR A 13 -3.03 -14.78 4.28
N ILE A 14 -2.87 -15.30 5.50
CA ILE A 14 -1.58 -15.81 6.00
C ILE A 14 -1.09 -16.96 5.12
N GLY A 15 -1.97 -17.89 4.74
CA GLY A 15 -1.63 -19.03 3.86
C GLY A 15 -1.08 -18.57 2.51
N MET A 16 -1.72 -17.58 1.86
CA MET A 16 -1.26 -17.04 0.58
C MET A 16 0.07 -16.27 0.72
N MET A 17 0.26 -15.53 1.81
CA MET A 17 1.54 -14.86 2.08
C MET A 17 2.66 -15.85 2.32
N LEU A 18 2.41 -16.93 3.05
CA LEU A 18 3.37 -18.02 3.28
C LEU A 18 3.73 -18.70 1.96
N HIS A 19 2.74 -18.99 1.11
CA HIS A 19 3.01 -19.56 -0.22
C HIS A 19 3.86 -18.64 -1.11
N GLY A 20 3.61 -17.34 -1.07
CA GLY A 20 4.46 -16.33 -1.74
C GLY A 20 5.89 -16.31 -1.20
N ALA A 21 6.05 -16.45 0.12
CA ALA A 21 7.36 -16.53 0.76
C ALA A 21 8.10 -17.82 0.39
N GLU A 22 7.42 -18.98 0.35
CA GLU A 22 7.98 -20.26 -0.09
C GLU A 22 8.53 -20.17 -1.51
N LYS A 23 7.79 -19.58 -2.45
CA LYS A 23 8.26 -19.37 -3.82
C LYS A 23 9.55 -18.55 -3.88
N ILE A 24 9.65 -17.48 -3.07
CA ILE A 24 10.88 -16.66 -3.01
C ILE A 24 12.04 -17.46 -2.40
N LEU A 25 11.77 -18.30 -1.39
CA LEU A 25 12.77 -19.17 -0.80
C LEU A 25 13.31 -20.18 -1.81
N ASP A 26 12.44 -20.74 -2.66
CA ASP A 26 12.87 -21.66 -3.73
C ASP A 26 13.71 -20.93 -4.80
N GLU A 27 13.34 -19.70 -5.18
CA GLU A 27 14.15 -18.86 -6.06
C GLU A 27 15.52 -18.56 -5.42
N LEU A 28 15.55 -18.26 -4.12
CA LEU A 28 16.78 -17.99 -3.37
C LEU A 28 17.68 -19.22 -3.31
N ARG A 29 17.13 -20.39 -3.04
CA ARG A 29 17.85 -21.68 -3.05
C ARG A 29 18.45 -21.96 -4.43
N ALA A 30 17.65 -21.78 -5.49
CA ALA A 30 18.13 -21.98 -6.86
C ALA A 30 19.23 -20.98 -7.24
N ALA A 31 19.11 -19.71 -6.82
CA ALA A 31 20.11 -18.68 -7.07
C ALA A 31 21.44 -18.98 -6.35
N THR A 32 21.38 -19.38 -5.07
CA THR A 32 22.57 -19.75 -4.30
C THR A 32 23.26 -20.99 -4.86
N SER A 33 22.50 -22.03 -5.23
CA SER A 33 23.04 -23.26 -5.83
C SER A 33 23.72 -23.05 -7.19
N ARG A 34 23.32 -22.00 -7.93
CA ARG A 34 23.90 -21.63 -9.22
C ARG A 34 25.02 -20.60 -9.11
N GLY A 35 25.42 -20.21 -7.89
CA GLY A 35 26.46 -19.19 -7.68
C GLY A 35 26.06 -17.81 -8.18
N ALA A 36 24.78 -17.44 -8.04
CA ALA A 36 24.29 -16.14 -8.49
C ALA A 36 25.04 -14.98 -7.82
N HIS A 37 25.13 -13.85 -8.54
CA HIS A 37 25.77 -12.64 -8.04
C HIS A 37 25.17 -12.19 -6.71
N PRO A 38 25.97 -11.69 -5.74
CA PRO A 38 25.49 -11.26 -4.43
C PRO A 38 24.32 -10.26 -4.47
N ASP A 39 24.28 -9.38 -5.47
CA ASP A 39 23.17 -8.42 -5.64
C ASP A 39 21.84 -9.12 -5.92
N ARG A 40 21.84 -10.21 -6.67
CA ARG A 40 20.63 -11.00 -6.92
C ARG A 40 20.15 -11.72 -5.64
N ILE A 41 21.08 -12.23 -4.86
CA ILE A 41 20.78 -12.85 -3.56
C ILE A 41 20.15 -11.80 -2.61
N LYS A 42 20.78 -10.60 -2.56
CA LYS A 42 20.28 -9.49 -1.74
C LYS A 42 18.87 -9.07 -2.17
N GLU A 43 18.62 -8.93 -3.47
CA GLU A 43 17.28 -8.62 -4.01
C GLU A 43 16.23 -9.63 -3.54
N LEU A 44 16.52 -10.94 -3.61
CA LEU A 44 15.62 -12.01 -3.20
C LEU A 44 15.37 -11.98 -1.68
N VAL A 45 16.40 -11.72 -0.88
CA VAL A 45 16.26 -11.54 0.57
C VAL A 45 15.38 -10.34 0.89
N ASP A 46 15.57 -9.20 0.22
CA ASP A 46 14.76 -8.00 0.39
C ASP A 46 13.29 -8.24 -0.05
N ARG A 47 13.07 -9.05 -1.09
CA ARG A 47 11.72 -9.49 -1.50
C ARG A 47 11.07 -10.36 -0.44
N LEU A 48 11.80 -11.33 0.11
CA LEU A 48 11.30 -12.20 1.18
C LEU A 48 10.94 -11.39 2.44
N TYR A 49 11.82 -10.47 2.83
CA TYR A 49 11.57 -9.59 3.98
C TYR A 49 10.29 -8.75 3.78
N ARG A 50 10.10 -8.17 2.60
CA ARG A 50 8.88 -7.42 2.26
C ARG A 50 7.62 -8.29 2.26
N ALA A 51 7.73 -9.56 1.82
CA ALA A 51 6.62 -10.51 1.86
C ALA A 51 6.19 -10.89 3.29
N MET A 52 7.18 -11.07 4.16
CA MET A 52 6.94 -11.52 5.54
C MET A 52 6.53 -10.41 6.50
N ARG A 53 6.91 -9.15 6.22
CA ARG A 53 6.66 -8.01 7.10
C ARG A 53 5.18 -7.80 7.46
N PRO A 54 4.22 -7.90 6.52
CA PRO A 54 2.80 -7.80 6.85
C PRO A 54 2.31 -8.92 7.76
N VAL A 55 2.76 -10.16 7.54
CA VAL A 55 2.43 -11.31 8.40
C VAL A 55 2.90 -11.06 9.83
N THR A 56 4.13 -10.57 9.98
CA THR A 56 4.71 -10.28 11.29
C THR A 56 3.93 -9.17 12.02
N ASN A 57 3.45 -8.18 11.28
CA ASN A 57 2.64 -7.09 11.83
C ASN A 57 1.23 -7.55 12.22
N LEU A 58 0.61 -8.43 11.42
CA LEU A 58 -0.68 -9.07 11.73
C LEU A 58 -0.62 -9.86 13.04
N LEU A 59 0.49 -10.59 13.26
CA LEU A 59 0.67 -11.44 14.44
C LEU A 59 1.06 -10.65 15.70
N LYS A 60 1.70 -9.49 15.55
CA LYS A 60 2.25 -8.74 16.70
C LYS A 60 1.25 -7.85 17.44
N ASN A 61 0.15 -7.42 16.80
CA ASN A 61 -0.82 -6.51 17.45
C ASN A 61 -2.22 -6.63 16.85
N PRO A 62 -3.04 -7.57 17.33
CA PRO A 62 -4.41 -7.75 16.83
C PRO A 62 -5.41 -6.74 17.40
N ASN A 63 -5.02 -5.84 18.34
CA ASN A 63 -5.98 -4.94 18.97
C ASN A 63 -6.28 -3.73 18.09
N PRO A 64 -7.48 -3.67 17.48
CA PRO A 64 -7.92 -2.46 16.81
C PRO A 64 -8.16 -1.34 17.82
N GLY A 65 -7.61 -0.18 17.55
CA GLY A 65 -7.81 1.05 18.33
C GLY A 65 -8.34 2.17 17.45
N LYS A 66 -8.78 3.28 18.09
CA LYS A 66 -9.09 4.51 17.36
C LYS A 66 -7.84 5.36 17.21
N THR A 67 -7.52 5.77 15.99
CA THR A 67 -6.41 6.69 15.70
C THR A 67 -6.85 7.76 14.71
N SER A 68 -6.14 8.89 14.64
CA SER A 68 -6.42 9.93 13.65
C SER A 68 -5.75 9.60 12.33
N ALA A 69 -6.40 9.93 11.21
CA ALA A 69 -5.85 9.81 9.87
C ALA A 69 -4.55 10.60 9.73
N GLY A 70 -4.48 11.81 10.29
CA GLY A 70 -3.27 12.63 10.30
C GLY A 70 -2.08 11.98 11.00
N ILE A 71 -2.30 11.23 12.09
CA ILE A 71 -1.23 10.45 12.74
C ILE A 71 -0.72 9.34 11.83
N LEU A 72 -1.61 8.62 11.15
CA LEU A 72 -1.23 7.56 10.21
C LEU A 72 -0.40 8.11 9.05
N ILE A 73 -0.85 9.22 8.46
CA ILE A 73 -0.16 9.91 7.36
C ILE A 73 1.24 10.36 7.82
N LYS A 74 1.33 11.02 8.97
CA LYS A 74 2.61 11.49 9.52
C LYS A 74 3.62 10.35 9.70
N GLU A 75 3.20 9.21 10.23
CA GLU A 75 4.09 8.05 10.43
C GLU A 75 4.47 7.38 9.11
N ALA A 76 3.55 7.29 8.16
CA ALA A 76 3.85 6.77 6.82
C ALA A 76 4.86 7.66 6.08
N ILE A 77 4.67 8.98 6.11
CA ILE A 77 5.61 9.96 5.54
C ILE A 77 6.99 9.80 6.19
N PHE A 78 7.06 9.79 7.51
CA PHE A 78 8.32 9.63 8.25
C PHE A 78 9.06 8.35 7.84
N SER A 79 8.34 7.22 7.71
CA SER A 79 8.93 5.96 7.30
C SER A 79 9.45 5.95 5.85
N ALA A 80 8.91 6.81 4.98
CA ALA A 80 9.23 6.89 3.56
C ALA A 80 10.23 8.01 3.22
N GLU A 81 10.50 8.95 4.13
CA GLU A 81 11.23 10.20 3.87
C GLU A 81 12.58 10.00 3.17
N ILE A 82 13.40 9.07 3.66
CA ILE A 82 14.71 8.79 3.08
C ILE A 82 14.59 8.28 1.64
N ARG A 83 13.57 7.45 1.36
CA ARG A 83 13.32 6.91 0.02
C ARG A 83 12.83 8.00 -0.94
N LEU A 84 11.89 8.83 -0.50
CA LEU A 84 11.40 9.97 -1.30
C LEU A 84 12.54 10.92 -1.67
N LYS A 85 13.40 11.28 -0.72
CA LYS A 85 14.59 12.10 -0.97
C LYS A 85 15.57 11.45 -1.95
N ARG A 86 15.86 10.15 -1.78
CA ARG A 86 16.77 9.40 -2.66
C ARG A 86 16.30 9.38 -4.11
N HIS A 87 14.99 9.28 -4.33
CA HIS A 87 14.38 9.21 -5.65
C HIS A 87 13.94 10.58 -6.20
N HIS A 88 14.32 11.67 -5.51
CA HIS A 88 13.98 13.06 -5.90
C HIS A 88 12.48 13.27 -6.09
N ILE A 89 11.65 12.67 -5.22
CA ILE A 89 10.20 12.80 -5.27
C ILE A 89 9.77 13.94 -4.35
N THR A 90 9.05 14.90 -4.92
CA THR A 90 8.43 16.00 -4.17
C THR A 90 7.15 15.50 -3.52
N LEU A 91 7.12 15.48 -2.19
CA LEU A 91 5.93 15.15 -1.42
C LEU A 91 5.03 16.40 -1.31
N ILE A 92 3.76 16.24 -1.64
CA ILE A 92 2.69 17.20 -1.39
C ILE A 92 1.86 16.63 -0.22
N ASN A 93 2.04 17.18 0.96
CA ASN A 93 1.30 16.77 2.15
C ASN A 93 0.00 17.57 2.23
N GLY A 94 -1.15 16.91 2.00
CA GLY A 94 -2.47 17.54 2.06
C GLY A 94 -2.81 18.04 3.46
N MET A 95 -2.30 17.39 4.52
CA MET A 95 -2.56 17.80 5.91
C MET A 95 -1.98 19.19 6.25
N ASP A 96 -1.03 19.69 5.46
CA ASP A 96 -0.49 21.04 5.62
C ASP A 96 -1.43 22.11 5.03
N LYS A 97 -2.55 21.71 4.39
CA LYS A 97 -3.52 22.56 3.67
C LYS A 97 -4.95 22.40 4.17
N ASP A 98 -5.15 22.22 5.47
CA ASP A 98 -6.47 22.11 6.11
C ASP A 98 -7.34 20.95 5.60
N CYS A 99 -6.74 19.85 5.17
CA CYS A 99 -7.49 18.62 4.91
C CYS A 99 -8.17 18.12 6.20
N PRO A 100 -9.41 17.57 6.10
CA PRO A 100 -10.14 17.10 7.26
C PRO A 100 -9.38 15.98 7.98
N ASP A 101 -9.26 16.05 9.31
CA ASP A 101 -8.73 14.96 10.12
C ASP A 101 -9.86 14.21 10.80
N PHE A 102 -9.89 12.91 10.62
CA PHE A 102 -10.93 12.05 11.16
C PHE A 102 -10.36 10.85 11.92
N LYS A 103 -11.19 10.21 12.74
CA LYS A 103 -10.81 9.01 13.49
C LYS A 103 -11.10 7.78 12.67
N VAL A 104 -10.15 6.87 12.65
CA VAL A 104 -10.28 5.55 12.01
C VAL A 104 -10.17 4.45 13.05
N GLN A 105 -10.92 3.38 12.85
CA GLN A 105 -10.86 2.16 13.65
C GLN A 105 -9.97 1.15 12.95
N GLY A 106 -8.99 0.59 13.65
CA GLY A 106 -8.10 -0.43 13.08
C GLY A 106 -6.77 -0.55 13.80
N SER A 107 -5.95 -1.48 13.34
CA SER A 107 -4.57 -1.59 13.82
C SER A 107 -3.73 -0.49 13.19
N LYS A 108 -3.24 0.44 14.03
CA LYS A 108 -2.39 1.55 13.60
C LYS A 108 -1.20 1.08 12.77
N GLN A 109 -0.51 0.04 13.21
CA GLN A 109 0.67 -0.50 12.54
C GLN A 109 0.32 -1.04 11.14
N MET A 110 -0.82 -1.71 10.99
CA MET A 110 -1.28 -2.26 9.72
C MET A 110 -1.67 -1.14 8.75
N LEU A 111 -2.39 -0.13 9.23
CA LEU A 111 -2.79 1.03 8.43
C LEU A 111 -1.57 1.84 7.97
N VAL A 112 -0.59 2.08 8.85
CA VAL A 112 0.68 2.73 8.48
C VAL A 112 1.46 1.88 7.46
N ALA A 113 1.50 0.56 7.64
CA ALA A 113 2.14 -0.35 6.67
C ALA A 113 1.44 -0.33 5.31
N SER A 114 0.10 -0.22 5.28
CA SER A 114 -0.68 -0.08 4.06
C SER A 114 -0.35 1.22 3.32
N LEU A 115 -0.32 2.35 4.03
CA LEU A 115 0.08 3.63 3.45
C LEU A 115 1.52 3.59 2.92
N THR A 116 2.43 3.00 3.69
CA THR A 116 3.84 2.82 3.25
C THR A 116 3.92 1.97 1.97
N ASN A 117 3.08 0.94 1.85
CA ASN A 117 3.02 0.10 0.65
C ASN A 117 2.51 0.89 -0.57
N LEU A 118 1.50 1.75 -0.40
CA LEU A 118 1.04 2.64 -1.47
C LEU A 118 2.13 3.64 -1.89
N ILE A 119 2.83 4.23 -0.93
CA ILE A 119 3.97 5.14 -1.20
C ILE A 119 5.08 4.39 -1.97
N ASP A 120 5.43 3.17 -1.58
CA ASP A 120 6.45 2.36 -2.27
C ASP A 120 6.04 1.98 -3.69
N ASN A 121 4.75 1.75 -3.94
CA ASN A 121 4.22 1.56 -5.28
C ASN A 121 4.37 2.84 -6.12
N SER A 122 4.01 3.99 -5.58
CA SER A 122 4.19 5.27 -6.27
C SER A 122 5.65 5.56 -6.58
N ILE A 123 6.58 5.35 -5.62
CA ILE A 123 8.03 5.49 -5.84
C ILE A 123 8.47 4.64 -7.03
N HIS A 124 8.07 3.36 -7.06
CA HIS A 124 8.44 2.45 -8.15
C HIS A 124 7.95 2.93 -9.51
N TRP A 125 6.68 3.33 -9.61
CA TRP A 125 6.11 3.75 -10.89
C TRP A 125 6.60 5.12 -11.36
N LEU A 126 6.92 6.01 -10.43
CA LEU A 126 7.58 7.28 -10.74
C LEU A 126 9.01 7.08 -11.28
N GLU A 127 9.75 6.09 -10.75
CA GLU A 127 11.05 5.71 -11.28
C GLU A 127 10.94 5.08 -12.67
N THR A 128 9.93 4.24 -12.88
CA THR A 128 9.72 3.55 -14.17
C THR A 128 9.31 4.51 -15.29
N LYS A 129 8.41 5.46 -15.02
CA LYS A 129 7.98 6.50 -15.97
C LYS A 129 9.02 7.60 -16.15
N ASP A 130 9.75 7.88 -15.07
CA ASP A 130 10.77 8.94 -14.96
C ASP A 130 10.30 10.31 -15.50
N PRO A 131 9.21 10.88 -15.00
CA PRO A 131 8.77 12.21 -15.41
C PRO A 131 9.80 13.25 -14.98
N LYS A 132 9.88 14.41 -15.70
CA LYS A 132 10.83 15.50 -15.37
C LYS A 132 10.75 15.96 -13.91
N GLN A 133 9.57 15.93 -13.34
CA GLN A 133 9.31 16.23 -11.92
C GLN A 133 8.41 15.12 -11.37
N LYS A 134 8.82 14.54 -10.26
CA LYS A 134 8.14 13.43 -9.59
C LYS A 134 7.37 13.98 -8.39
N TYR A 135 6.06 13.76 -8.39
CA TYR A 135 5.18 14.21 -7.32
C TYR A 135 4.44 13.02 -6.70
N LEU A 136 4.37 13.04 -5.37
CA LEU A 136 3.54 12.15 -4.58
C LEU A 136 2.68 13.02 -3.66
N TYR A 137 1.37 12.80 -3.68
CA TYR A 137 0.41 13.41 -2.78
C TYR A 137 -0.05 12.40 -1.73
N ILE A 138 -0.20 12.86 -0.50
CA ILE A 138 -0.89 12.14 0.55
C ILE A 138 -1.72 13.13 1.37
N GLY A 139 -2.99 12.81 1.60
CA GLY A 139 -3.92 13.67 2.33
C GLY A 139 -5.21 12.94 2.64
N THR A 140 -6.21 13.67 3.06
CA THR A 140 -7.55 13.17 3.39
C THR A 140 -8.61 13.89 2.57
N THR A 141 -9.77 13.26 2.42
CA THR A 141 -10.95 13.83 1.79
C THR A 141 -12.23 13.26 2.41
N GLU A 142 -13.31 14.02 2.29
CA GLU A 142 -14.70 13.60 2.57
C GLU A 142 -15.55 13.60 1.29
N ASP A 143 -14.95 13.86 0.11
CA ASP A 143 -15.69 13.97 -1.16
C ASP A 143 -16.13 12.61 -1.74
N ILE A 144 -15.57 11.50 -1.25
CA ILE A 144 -15.92 10.17 -1.74
C ILE A 144 -17.22 9.71 -1.08
N GLU A 145 -18.24 9.41 -1.89
CA GLU A 145 -19.50 8.87 -1.41
C GLU A 145 -19.29 7.62 -0.54
N GLY A 146 -19.84 7.64 0.69
CA GLY A 146 -19.80 6.52 1.63
C GLY A 146 -18.74 6.63 2.73
N GLY A 147 -18.03 7.75 2.88
CA GLY A 147 -17.19 8.00 4.04
C GLY A 147 -15.86 8.66 3.73
N ALA A 148 -15.23 9.18 4.78
CA ALA A 148 -13.93 9.83 4.71
C ALA A 148 -12.81 8.88 4.25
N ALA A 149 -11.83 9.40 3.55
CA ALA A 149 -10.74 8.60 3.00
C ALA A 149 -9.36 9.24 3.16
N ILE A 150 -8.34 8.40 3.29
CA ILE A 150 -6.93 8.79 3.11
C ILE A 150 -6.55 8.51 1.67
N ILE A 151 -6.01 9.52 0.99
CA ILE A 151 -5.63 9.44 -0.42
C ILE A 151 -4.11 9.41 -0.56
N VAL A 152 -3.63 8.54 -1.45
CA VAL A 152 -2.27 8.55 -1.97
C VAL A 152 -2.36 8.66 -3.49
N GLY A 153 -1.72 9.68 -4.06
CA GLY A 153 -1.72 9.92 -5.50
C GLY A 153 -0.34 10.29 -6.02
N ASP A 154 -0.08 10.03 -7.30
CA ASP A 154 1.19 10.33 -7.94
C ASP A 154 1.01 10.90 -9.36
N ASN A 155 2.10 11.28 -10.01
CA ASN A 155 2.11 11.66 -11.41
C ASN A 155 2.81 10.61 -12.31
N GLY A 156 2.77 9.37 -11.87
CA GLY A 156 3.25 8.20 -12.62
C GLY A 156 2.35 7.81 -13.80
N PRO A 157 2.48 6.59 -14.32
CA PRO A 157 1.72 6.12 -15.50
C PRO A 157 0.22 5.90 -15.22
N GLY A 158 -0.19 5.85 -13.94
CA GLY A 158 -1.54 5.44 -13.55
C GLY A 158 -1.77 3.93 -13.72
N PHE A 159 -3.03 3.51 -13.54
CA PHE A 159 -3.43 2.09 -13.67
C PHE A 159 -3.78 1.70 -15.12
N GLY A 160 -3.86 2.67 -16.03
CA GLY A 160 -4.20 2.43 -17.43
C GLY A 160 -5.65 1.95 -17.59
N LYS A 161 -5.81 0.74 -18.16
CA LYS A 161 -7.12 0.10 -18.40
C LYS A 161 -7.35 -1.09 -17.47
N ASP A 162 -6.58 -1.20 -16.39
CA ASP A 162 -6.76 -2.30 -15.44
C ASP A 162 -8.08 -2.15 -14.69
N ASP A 163 -8.76 -3.27 -14.54
CA ASP A 163 -9.95 -3.32 -13.70
C ASP A 163 -9.54 -3.16 -12.22
N PRO A 164 -10.25 -2.34 -11.43
CA PRO A 164 -10.05 -2.24 -9.98
C PRO A 164 -10.01 -3.59 -9.27
N GLU A 165 -10.81 -4.56 -9.70
CA GLU A 165 -10.85 -5.90 -9.12
C GLU A 165 -9.53 -6.66 -9.39
N ASP A 166 -8.94 -6.52 -10.57
CA ASP A 166 -7.66 -7.11 -10.89
C ASP A 166 -6.53 -6.50 -10.08
N LEU A 167 -6.56 -5.16 -9.87
CA LEU A 167 -5.53 -4.45 -9.11
C LEU A 167 -5.38 -4.94 -7.67
N ILE A 168 -6.48 -5.38 -7.04
CA ILE A 168 -6.50 -5.93 -5.69
C ILE A 168 -6.44 -7.46 -5.65
N ALA A 169 -6.43 -8.13 -6.82
CA ALA A 169 -6.30 -9.58 -6.88
C ALA A 169 -4.91 -10.04 -6.41
N PRO A 170 -4.82 -11.14 -5.67
CA PRO A 170 -3.53 -11.67 -5.23
C PRO A 170 -2.69 -12.08 -6.45
N PHE A 171 -1.39 -11.80 -6.38
CA PHE A 171 -0.40 -12.08 -7.43
C PHE A 171 -0.55 -11.27 -8.72
N PHE A 172 -1.50 -10.38 -8.83
CA PHE A 172 -1.57 -9.43 -9.94
C PHE A 172 -0.47 -8.38 -9.82
N THR A 173 0.40 -8.30 -10.82
CA THR A 173 1.49 -7.31 -10.85
C THR A 173 1.96 -7.02 -12.26
N ARG A 174 2.19 -5.75 -12.57
CA ARG A 174 2.90 -5.29 -13.77
C ARG A 174 4.37 -4.97 -13.49
N ARG A 175 4.76 -5.05 -12.22
CA ARG A 175 6.15 -4.82 -11.81
C ARG A 175 6.98 -6.06 -12.07
N ALA A 176 8.04 -5.94 -12.89
CA ALA A 176 9.01 -7.01 -13.09
C ALA A 176 9.62 -7.44 -11.73
N GLY A 177 9.53 -8.72 -11.41
CA GLY A 177 9.96 -9.26 -10.11
C GLY A 177 9.08 -8.86 -8.91
N GLY A 178 7.95 -8.19 -9.13
CA GLY A 178 6.95 -7.95 -8.10
C GLY A 178 6.18 -9.21 -7.75
N MET A 179 5.72 -9.33 -6.52
CA MET A 179 4.89 -10.48 -6.09
C MET A 179 3.39 -10.30 -6.36
N GLY A 180 2.95 -9.06 -6.65
CA GLY A 180 1.53 -8.78 -6.80
C GLY A 180 0.70 -8.92 -5.52
N LEU A 181 1.33 -8.75 -4.36
CA LEU A 181 0.66 -8.84 -3.06
C LEU A 181 0.42 -7.48 -2.41
N GLY A 182 0.99 -6.39 -2.94
CA GLY A 182 0.96 -5.08 -2.31
C GLY A 182 -0.46 -4.54 -2.10
N LEU A 183 -1.20 -4.35 -3.19
CA LEU A 183 -2.58 -3.83 -3.13
C LEU A 183 -3.55 -4.85 -2.52
N TYR A 184 -3.32 -6.14 -2.75
CA TYR A 184 -4.09 -7.20 -2.09
C TYR A 184 -4.01 -7.09 -0.55
N ILE A 185 -2.79 -6.92 0.01
CA ILE A 185 -2.59 -6.75 1.46
C ILE A 185 -3.28 -5.49 1.96
N VAL A 186 -3.18 -4.38 1.22
CA VAL A 186 -3.88 -3.13 1.55
C VAL A 186 -5.39 -3.37 1.61
N ASN A 187 -5.95 -4.06 0.62
CA ASN A 187 -7.37 -4.41 0.59
C ASN A 187 -7.80 -5.23 1.80
N GLU A 188 -7.01 -6.25 2.17
CA GLU A 188 -7.32 -7.08 3.35
C GLU A 188 -7.24 -6.29 4.66
N VAL A 189 -6.26 -5.38 4.80
CA VAL A 189 -6.17 -4.49 5.97
C VAL A 189 -7.38 -3.58 6.04
N MET A 190 -7.81 -3.00 4.92
CA MET A 190 -8.98 -2.14 4.88
C MET A 190 -10.25 -2.92 5.25
N ARG A 191 -10.42 -4.13 4.71
CA ARG A 191 -11.56 -4.99 5.04
C ARG A 191 -11.64 -5.32 6.54
N VAL A 192 -10.52 -5.64 7.18
CA VAL A 192 -10.48 -5.89 8.64
C VAL A 192 -10.72 -4.60 9.44
N SER A 193 -10.39 -3.45 8.88
CA SER A 193 -10.59 -2.12 9.47
C SER A 193 -11.96 -1.51 9.14
N GLN A 194 -12.91 -2.32 8.63
CA GLN A 194 -14.27 -1.89 8.23
C GLN A 194 -14.26 -0.76 7.19
N GLY A 195 -13.30 -0.84 6.27
CA GLY A 195 -13.14 0.09 5.17
C GLY A 195 -12.99 -0.63 3.84
N ARG A 196 -12.70 0.12 2.81
CA ARG A 196 -12.41 -0.40 1.47
C ARG A 196 -11.32 0.40 0.77
N ILE A 197 -10.69 -0.23 -0.21
CA ILE A 197 -9.82 0.45 -1.16
C ILE A 197 -10.69 0.95 -2.33
N VAL A 198 -10.46 2.18 -2.77
CA VAL A 198 -11.14 2.80 -3.90
C VAL A 198 -10.10 3.38 -4.84
N PHE A 199 -10.39 3.35 -6.14
CA PHE A 199 -9.58 3.94 -7.19
C PHE A 199 -10.38 5.09 -7.83
N PRO A 200 -10.30 6.31 -7.28
CA PRO A 200 -11.08 7.45 -7.78
C PRO A 200 -10.72 7.79 -9.23
N ASN A 201 -11.72 8.12 -10.03
CA ASN A 201 -11.48 8.69 -11.35
C ASN A 201 -11.04 10.14 -11.24
N LYS A 202 -10.54 10.66 -12.35
CA LYS A 202 -10.18 12.08 -12.42
C LYS A 202 -11.44 12.95 -12.24
N GLY A 203 -11.43 13.77 -11.21
CA GLY A 203 -12.54 14.68 -10.86
C GLY A 203 -13.42 14.17 -9.72
N ASP A 204 -13.28 12.91 -9.28
CA ASP A 204 -14.03 12.38 -8.13
C ASP A 204 -13.52 12.97 -6.79
N VAL A 205 -12.29 13.48 -6.78
CA VAL A 205 -11.64 14.08 -5.61
C VAL A 205 -10.85 15.31 -6.03
N ASP A 206 -10.84 16.32 -5.17
CA ASP A 206 -10.02 17.53 -5.36
C ASP A 206 -8.56 17.20 -5.04
N LEU A 207 -7.71 17.27 -6.07
CA LEU A 207 -6.29 16.95 -5.99
C LEU A 207 -5.46 18.06 -6.62
N PRO A 208 -4.21 18.25 -6.17
CA PRO A 208 -3.29 19.18 -6.83
C PRO A 208 -3.12 18.85 -8.31
N ASP A 209 -3.03 19.87 -9.17
CA ASP A 209 -2.89 19.75 -10.64
C ASP A 209 -1.73 18.88 -11.09
N GLN A 210 -0.71 18.73 -10.24
CA GLN A 210 0.46 17.89 -10.48
C GLN A 210 0.13 16.40 -10.47
N ILE A 211 -0.93 15.98 -9.74
CA ILE A 211 -1.31 14.57 -9.57
C ILE A 211 -2.18 14.13 -10.74
N LYS A 212 -1.58 13.38 -11.67
CA LYS A 212 -2.21 12.95 -12.94
C LYS A 212 -2.01 11.47 -13.23
N GLY A 213 -1.41 10.74 -12.31
CA GLY A 213 -1.12 9.31 -12.43
C GLY A 213 -2.10 8.44 -11.65
N ALA A 214 -1.58 7.54 -10.84
CA ALA A 214 -2.40 6.68 -9.99
C ALA A 214 -2.96 7.45 -8.78
N VAL A 215 -4.21 7.16 -8.43
CA VAL A 215 -4.85 7.64 -7.20
C VAL A 215 -5.49 6.45 -6.51
N VAL A 216 -5.16 6.27 -5.24
CA VAL A 216 -5.73 5.23 -4.37
C VAL A 216 -6.28 5.89 -3.12
N ALA A 217 -7.50 5.55 -2.76
CA ALA A 217 -8.16 6.00 -1.55
C ALA A 217 -8.41 4.82 -0.60
N LEU A 218 -8.01 5.00 0.65
CA LEU A 218 -8.36 4.12 1.76
C LEU A 218 -9.57 4.72 2.45
N GLN A 219 -10.77 4.25 2.07
CA GLN A 219 -12.03 4.76 2.55
C GLN A 219 -12.47 4.01 3.82
N PHE A 220 -12.85 4.77 4.82
CA PHE A 220 -13.37 4.24 6.09
C PHE A 220 -14.88 4.49 6.11
N LEU A 221 -15.64 3.43 6.31
CA LEU A 221 -17.11 3.52 6.34
C LEU A 221 -17.54 4.21 7.65
N GLU A 222 -18.51 5.10 7.56
CA GLU A 222 -19.15 5.69 8.74
C GLU A 222 -19.84 4.59 9.54
N THR A 223 -19.55 4.50 10.84
CA THR A 223 -20.16 3.58 11.80
C THR A 223 -21.28 4.28 12.56
#